data_9d1f8eab796fbb6c3dbe473deb7f86a8
#
_entry.id   9d1f8eab796fbb6c3dbe473deb7f86a8
#
_cell.length_a   1.000
_cell.length_b   1.000
_cell.length_c   1.000
_cell.angle_alpha   90.00
_cell.angle_beta   90.00
_cell.angle_gamma   90.00
#
_symmetry.space_group_name_H-M   'P 1'
#
loop_
_entity.id
_entity.type
_entity.pdbx_description
1 polymer ?
#
loop_
_entity_poly.entity_id
_entity_poly.type
_entity_poly.pdbx_seq_one_letter_code
_entity_poly.pdbx_strand_id
1 'polypeptide(L)'
;SAELHGLFRSGSHAWTFAPQISLPIFDGGRRQASLDLAEVRRDQAVVRYEQTIEAAFRDVSDALSAQRWLADQVRTLRETQVVQTERARLAKLRYDSGAARYLEVLDAERDLLSAQQQLAQTRRAQLSAQVALYAALGGGSQSIAPDNKVR
;
A
#
# COMPACT_ATOMS: atom_id res chain seq x y z
N SER A 1 -25.84 -52.95 2.56
CA SER A 1 -24.72 -53.59 3.31
C SER A 1 -24.29 -54.96 2.77
N ALA A 2 -24.89 -55.47 1.70
CA ALA A 2 -24.53 -56.74 1.07
C ALA A 2 -23.30 -56.65 0.13
N GLU A 3 -22.91 -55.46 -0.31
CA GLU A 3 -21.83 -55.27 -1.28
C GLU A 3 -20.42 -55.24 -0.66
N LEU A 4 -20.30 -55.02 0.66
CA LEU A 4 -19.01 -54.99 1.35
C LEU A 4 -18.42 -56.38 1.65
N HIS A 5 -19.23 -57.45 1.63
CA HIS A 5 -18.79 -58.80 1.87
C HIS A 5 -17.97 -59.41 0.73
N GLY A 6 -17.99 -58.82 -0.46
CA GLY A 6 -17.20 -59.29 -1.60
C GLY A 6 -15.76 -58.78 -1.69
N LEU A 7 -15.43 -57.75 -0.95
CA LEU A 7 -14.13 -57.04 -1.05
C LEU A 7 -12.92 -57.87 -0.60
N PHE A 8 -13.12 -58.88 0.24
CA PHE A 8 -12.05 -59.73 0.82
C PHE A 8 -12.07 -61.18 0.34
N ARG A 9 -12.86 -61.49 -0.68
CA ARG A 9 -12.86 -62.86 -1.27
C ARG A 9 -11.56 -63.08 -2.06
N SER A 10 -10.99 -64.26 -1.94
CA SER A 10 -9.88 -64.72 -2.76
C SER A 10 -10.23 -64.67 -4.25
N GLY A 11 -9.56 -63.82 -5.01
CA GLY A 11 -9.85 -63.54 -6.43
C GLY A 11 -10.44 -62.14 -6.74
N SER A 12 -10.75 -61.33 -5.74
CA SER A 12 -11.31 -59.96 -5.92
C SER A 12 -10.23 -58.89 -6.17
N HIS A 13 -8.96 -59.26 -6.17
CA HIS A 13 -7.87 -58.34 -6.42
C HIS A 13 -7.55 -58.30 -7.90
N ALA A 14 -8.17 -57.39 -8.64
CA ALA A 14 -7.74 -57.06 -9.98
C ALA A 14 -6.81 -55.83 -9.89
N TRP A 15 -5.54 -56.02 -10.15
CA TRP A 15 -4.56 -54.95 -10.24
C TRP A 15 -4.04 -54.91 -11.69
N THR A 16 -4.20 -53.74 -12.33
CA THR A 16 -3.72 -53.55 -13.70
C THR A 16 -2.67 -52.44 -13.69
N PHE A 17 -1.45 -52.79 -14.04
CA PHE A 17 -0.40 -51.81 -14.28
C PHE A 17 -0.17 -51.73 -15.82
N ALA A 18 -0.60 -50.63 -16.42
CA ALA A 18 -0.47 -50.37 -17.84
C ALA A 18 0.41 -49.13 -18.09
N PRO A 19 1.75 -49.26 -18.03
CA PRO A 19 2.64 -48.16 -18.37
C PRO A 19 2.50 -47.83 -19.83
N GLN A 20 2.33 -46.52 -20.14
CA GLN A 20 2.25 -46.05 -21.51
C GLN A 20 3.36 -45.03 -21.76
N ILE A 21 4.15 -45.22 -22.80
CA ILE A 21 5.17 -44.28 -23.27
C ILE A 21 4.71 -43.72 -24.62
N SER A 22 4.55 -42.41 -24.71
CA SER A 22 4.25 -41.70 -25.97
C SER A 22 5.43 -40.80 -26.34
N LEU A 23 6.08 -41.10 -27.44
CA LEU A 23 7.18 -40.31 -27.99
C LEU A 23 6.76 -39.75 -29.35
N PRO A 24 6.44 -38.44 -29.45
CA PRO A 24 6.16 -37.82 -30.73
C PRO A 24 7.44 -37.73 -31.58
N ILE A 25 7.45 -38.38 -32.74
CA ILE A 25 8.60 -38.41 -33.67
C ILE A 25 8.66 -37.13 -34.50
N PHE A 26 7.49 -36.56 -34.83
CA PHE A 26 7.37 -35.30 -35.56
C PHE A 26 6.27 -34.44 -34.97
N ASP A 27 6.60 -33.21 -34.58
CA ASP A 27 5.68 -32.28 -33.94
C ASP A 27 5.62 -30.90 -34.61
N GLY A 28 6.21 -30.75 -35.81
CA GLY A 28 6.19 -29.50 -36.56
C GLY A 28 6.89 -28.33 -35.84
N GLY A 29 7.86 -28.61 -34.98
CA GLY A 29 8.59 -27.57 -34.22
C GLY A 29 7.88 -27.07 -32.95
N ARG A 30 6.75 -27.68 -32.58
CA ARG A 30 5.96 -27.24 -31.40
C ARG A 30 6.77 -27.29 -30.11
N ARG A 31 7.63 -28.28 -29.90
CA ARG A 31 8.47 -28.37 -28.70
C ARG A 31 9.51 -27.26 -28.66
N GLN A 32 10.16 -26.97 -29.82
CA GLN A 32 11.12 -25.87 -29.90
C GLN A 32 10.43 -24.52 -29.61
N ALA A 33 9.30 -24.25 -30.24
CA ALA A 33 8.54 -23.05 -29.97
C ALA A 33 8.05 -22.93 -28.49
N SER A 34 7.75 -24.08 -27.86
CA SER A 34 7.39 -24.09 -26.43
C SER A 34 8.59 -23.79 -25.51
N LEU A 35 9.79 -24.27 -25.90
CA LEU A 35 11.04 -23.96 -25.20
C LEU A 35 11.36 -22.46 -25.32
N ASP A 36 11.36 -21.93 -26.53
CA ASP A 36 11.62 -20.53 -26.82
C ASP A 36 10.63 -19.63 -26.03
N LEU A 37 9.35 -20.01 -26.01
CA LEU A 37 8.34 -19.32 -25.23
C LEU A 37 8.64 -19.38 -23.72
N ALA A 38 9.10 -20.49 -23.19
CA ALA A 38 9.46 -20.65 -21.79
C ALA A 38 10.68 -19.78 -21.42
N GLU A 39 11.67 -19.70 -22.31
CA GLU A 39 12.84 -18.84 -22.14
C GLU A 39 12.46 -17.37 -22.14
N VAL A 40 11.64 -16.90 -23.07
CA VAL A 40 11.14 -15.52 -23.10
C VAL A 40 10.33 -15.21 -21.85
N ARG A 41 9.49 -16.14 -21.38
CA ARG A 41 8.72 -15.93 -20.14
C ARG A 41 9.61 -15.83 -18.91
N ARG A 42 10.70 -16.61 -18.86
CA ARG A 42 11.71 -16.50 -17.79
C ARG A 42 12.34 -15.11 -17.80
N ASP A 43 12.78 -14.64 -18.97
CA ASP A 43 13.42 -13.33 -19.09
C ASP A 43 12.46 -12.20 -18.76
N GLN A 44 11.20 -12.29 -19.17
CA GLN A 44 10.15 -11.36 -18.73
C GLN A 44 9.94 -11.37 -17.21
N ALA A 45 10.04 -12.54 -16.57
CA ALA A 45 9.90 -12.63 -15.11
C ALA A 45 11.07 -11.95 -14.38
N VAL A 46 12.29 -12.06 -14.91
CA VAL A 46 13.47 -11.35 -14.38
C VAL A 46 13.28 -9.84 -14.47
N VAL A 47 12.89 -9.34 -15.66
CA VAL A 47 12.65 -7.90 -15.86
C VAL A 47 11.54 -7.38 -14.93
N ARG A 48 10.45 -8.14 -14.76
CA ARG A 48 9.38 -7.77 -13.82
C ARG A 48 9.87 -7.73 -12.36
N TYR A 49 10.74 -8.66 -11.99
CA TYR A 49 11.35 -8.67 -10.67
C TYR A 49 12.19 -7.40 -10.42
N GLU A 50 13.05 -7.04 -11.37
CA GLU A 50 13.85 -5.81 -11.32
C GLU A 50 12.97 -4.57 -11.21
N GLN A 51 11.94 -4.45 -12.06
CA GLN A 51 10.98 -3.36 -12.02
C GLN A 51 10.26 -3.25 -10.65
N THR A 52 9.93 -4.40 -10.05
CA THR A 52 9.29 -4.43 -8.73
C THR A 52 10.22 -3.90 -7.63
N ILE A 53 11.52 -4.27 -7.69
CA ILE A 53 12.53 -3.74 -6.77
C ILE A 53 12.67 -2.23 -6.93
N GLU A 54 12.81 -1.74 -8.16
CA GLU A 54 12.94 -0.31 -8.43
C GLU A 54 11.70 0.48 -7.96
N ALA A 55 10.50 -0.06 -8.18
CA ALA A 55 9.26 0.54 -7.70
C ALA A 55 9.23 0.61 -6.16
N ALA A 56 9.62 -0.46 -5.47
CA ALA A 56 9.66 -0.48 -4.02
C ALA A 56 10.65 0.55 -3.44
N PHE A 57 11.84 0.69 -4.03
CA PHE A 57 12.79 1.73 -3.62
C PHE A 57 12.26 3.14 -3.86
N ARG A 58 11.58 3.36 -4.99
CA ARG A 58 10.93 4.65 -5.30
C ARG A 58 9.86 4.98 -4.28
N ASP A 59 8.97 4.04 -3.97
CA ASP A 59 7.89 4.23 -3.01
C ASP A 59 8.41 4.61 -1.62
N VAL A 60 9.48 3.96 -1.15
CA VAL A 60 10.12 4.32 0.13
C VAL A 60 10.75 5.71 0.06
N SER A 61 11.46 6.03 -1.02
CA SER A 61 12.09 7.34 -1.20
C SER A 61 11.07 8.47 -1.23
N ASP A 62 9.97 8.27 -1.95
CA ASP A 62 8.88 9.24 -2.05
C ASP A 62 8.17 9.43 -0.70
N ALA A 63 7.92 8.34 0.02
CA ALA A 63 7.31 8.40 1.35
C ALA A 63 8.20 9.13 2.38
N LEU A 64 9.51 8.90 2.36
CA LEU A 64 10.48 9.62 3.22
C LEU A 64 10.55 11.11 2.88
N SER A 65 10.55 11.44 1.60
CA SER A 65 10.57 12.84 1.13
C SER A 65 9.28 13.56 1.52
N ALA A 66 8.13 12.91 1.32
CA ALA A 66 6.83 13.45 1.72
C ALA A 66 6.75 13.68 3.24
N GLN A 67 7.27 12.75 4.05
CA GLN A 67 7.28 12.89 5.50
C GLN A 67 8.06 14.13 5.96
N ARG A 68 9.25 14.36 5.40
CA ARG A 68 10.08 15.53 5.74
C ARG A 68 9.38 16.83 5.35
N TRP A 69 8.92 16.90 4.11
CA TRP A 69 8.26 18.09 3.58
C TRP A 69 6.98 18.44 4.36
N LEU A 70 6.13 17.44 4.65
CA LEU A 70 4.91 17.66 5.43
C LEU A 70 5.20 18.07 6.88
N ALA A 71 6.28 17.57 7.50
CA ALA A 71 6.69 18.00 8.83
C ALA A 71 7.06 19.50 8.86
N ASP A 72 7.83 19.96 7.89
CA ASP A 72 8.19 21.37 7.75
C ASP A 72 6.95 22.23 7.47
N GLN A 73 6.07 21.78 6.60
CA GLN A 73 4.82 22.49 6.29
C GLN A 73 3.91 22.61 7.52
N VAL A 74 3.78 21.55 8.32
CA VAL A 74 3.00 21.59 9.58
C VAL A 74 3.62 22.60 10.55
N ARG A 75 4.95 22.69 10.64
CA ARG A 75 5.62 23.68 11.49
C ARG A 75 5.26 25.11 11.07
N THR A 76 5.42 25.43 9.78
CA THR A 76 5.09 26.76 9.23
C THR A 76 3.63 27.12 9.41
N LEU A 77 2.71 26.17 9.19
CA LEU A 77 1.27 26.41 9.37
C LEU A 77 0.87 26.61 10.84
N ARG A 78 1.59 25.99 11.79
CA ARG A 78 1.41 26.27 13.22
C ARG A 78 1.80 27.70 13.56
N GLU A 79 2.94 28.17 13.06
CA GLU A 79 3.38 29.56 13.24
C GLU A 79 2.36 30.53 12.62
N THR A 80 1.88 30.23 11.41
CA THR A 80 0.81 31.02 10.76
C THR A 80 -0.45 31.06 11.62
N GLN A 81 -0.89 29.92 12.18
CA GLN A 81 -2.06 29.87 13.07
C GLN A 81 -1.87 30.75 14.29
N VAL A 82 -0.69 30.74 14.91
CA VAL A 82 -0.38 31.59 16.08
C VAL A 82 -0.51 33.07 15.71
N VAL A 83 0.06 33.49 14.59
CA VAL A 83 -0.02 34.87 14.08
C VAL A 83 -1.46 35.29 13.80
N GLN A 84 -2.24 34.43 13.15
CA GLN A 84 -3.66 34.73 12.84
C GLN A 84 -4.51 34.76 14.10
N THR A 85 -4.21 33.95 15.11
CA THR A 85 -4.89 33.99 16.41
C THR A 85 -4.68 35.33 17.09
N GLU A 86 -3.44 35.82 17.12
CA GLU A 86 -3.13 37.12 17.71
C GLU A 86 -3.73 38.27 16.91
N ARG A 87 -3.74 38.19 15.58
CA ARG A 87 -4.41 39.19 14.73
C ARG A 87 -5.90 39.26 15.01
N ALA A 88 -6.59 38.12 15.15
CA ALA A 88 -8.03 38.10 15.49
C ALA A 88 -8.27 38.69 16.87
N ARG A 89 -7.44 38.38 17.86
CA ARG A 89 -7.49 38.95 19.20
C ARG A 89 -7.35 40.49 19.20
N LEU A 90 -6.35 40.99 18.47
CA LEU A 90 -6.10 42.43 18.34
C LEU A 90 -7.21 43.15 17.57
N ALA A 91 -7.75 42.57 16.50
CA ALA A 91 -8.88 43.13 15.75
C ALA A 91 -10.10 43.27 16.65
N LYS A 92 -10.39 42.27 17.48
CA LYS A 92 -11.47 42.33 18.47
C LYS A 92 -11.24 43.42 19.50
N LEU A 93 -10.05 43.54 20.06
CA LEU A 93 -9.71 44.57 21.05
C LEU A 93 -9.88 45.98 20.48
N ARG A 94 -9.45 46.20 19.21
CA ARG A 94 -9.63 47.50 18.52
C ARG A 94 -11.10 47.82 18.27
N TYR A 95 -11.89 46.82 17.93
CA TYR A 95 -13.33 46.99 17.77
C TYR A 95 -14.01 47.36 19.12
N ASP A 96 -13.71 46.61 20.19
CA ASP A 96 -14.26 46.81 21.51
C ASP A 96 -13.91 48.22 22.07
N SER A 97 -12.75 48.78 21.65
CA SER A 97 -12.36 50.18 22.00
C SER A 97 -12.92 51.25 21.06
N GLY A 98 -13.70 50.86 20.05
CA GLY A 98 -14.25 51.77 19.03
C GLY A 98 -13.26 52.26 17.99
N ALA A 99 -12.03 51.68 17.93
CA ALA A 99 -10.95 52.09 17.03
C ALA A 99 -10.97 51.34 15.67
N ALA A 100 -11.84 50.34 15.51
CA ALA A 100 -11.93 49.57 14.26
C ALA A 100 -13.38 49.20 13.93
N ARG A 101 -13.63 48.89 12.66
CA ARG A 101 -14.95 48.41 12.19
C ARG A 101 -15.08 46.89 12.47
N TYR A 102 -16.28 46.43 12.69
CA TYR A 102 -16.57 45.00 12.91
C TYR A 102 -16.16 44.12 11.76
N LEU A 103 -16.11 44.68 10.51
CA LEU A 103 -15.62 43.98 9.34
C LEU A 103 -14.17 43.49 9.49
N GLU A 104 -13.31 44.28 10.18
CA GLU A 104 -11.92 43.87 10.46
C GLU A 104 -11.86 42.62 11.36
N VAL A 105 -12.81 42.50 12.30
CA VAL A 105 -12.92 41.31 13.17
C VAL A 105 -13.32 40.08 12.34
N LEU A 106 -14.35 40.25 11.50
CA LEU A 106 -14.82 39.14 10.62
C LEU A 106 -13.73 38.66 9.64
N ASP A 107 -12.98 39.57 9.04
CA ASP A 107 -11.88 39.24 8.17
C ASP A 107 -10.77 38.47 8.92
N ALA A 108 -10.42 38.93 10.11
CA ALA A 108 -9.40 38.29 10.92
C ALA A 108 -9.84 36.89 11.42
N GLU A 109 -11.11 36.72 11.79
CA GLU A 109 -11.67 35.41 12.18
C GLU A 109 -11.74 34.45 10.99
N ARG A 110 -12.10 34.94 9.80
CA ARG A 110 -12.08 34.13 8.57
C ARG A 110 -10.68 33.65 8.22
N ASP A 111 -9.68 34.54 8.31
CA ASP A 111 -8.28 34.18 8.06
C ASP A 111 -7.76 33.16 9.08
N LEU A 112 -8.13 33.30 10.35
CA LEU A 112 -7.82 32.33 11.39
C LEU A 112 -8.46 30.98 11.11
N LEU A 113 -9.73 30.94 10.73
CA LEU A 113 -10.43 29.70 10.38
C LEU A 113 -9.75 29.02 9.20
N SER A 114 -9.37 29.76 8.16
CA SER A 114 -8.64 29.26 7.00
C SER A 114 -7.30 28.63 7.41
N ALA A 115 -6.53 29.30 8.24
CA ALA A 115 -5.25 28.79 8.74
C ALA A 115 -5.42 27.51 9.57
N GLN A 116 -6.46 27.42 10.40
CA GLN A 116 -6.79 26.22 11.17
C GLN A 116 -7.18 25.05 10.27
N GLN A 117 -7.98 25.29 9.24
CA GLN A 117 -8.36 24.26 8.26
C GLN A 117 -7.16 23.72 7.48
N GLN A 118 -6.28 24.60 7.00
CA GLN A 118 -5.07 24.21 6.31
C GLN A 118 -4.15 23.37 7.21
N LEU A 119 -3.95 23.78 8.45
CA LEU A 119 -3.17 23.03 9.42
C LEU A 119 -3.75 21.62 9.67
N ALA A 120 -5.07 21.52 9.84
CA ALA A 120 -5.75 20.24 10.06
C ALA A 120 -5.58 19.30 8.85
N GLN A 121 -5.74 19.83 7.62
CA GLN A 121 -5.56 19.06 6.38
C GLN A 121 -4.11 18.57 6.22
N THR A 122 -3.13 19.44 6.49
CA THR A 122 -1.72 19.09 6.35
C THR A 122 -1.29 18.08 7.43
N ARG A 123 -1.80 18.18 8.66
CA ARG A 123 -1.58 17.15 9.70
C ARG A 123 -2.15 15.80 9.30
N ARG A 124 -3.34 15.78 8.71
CA ARG A 124 -3.92 14.55 8.17
C ARG A 124 -3.01 13.95 7.08
N ALA A 125 -2.54 14.78 6.15
CA ALA A 125 -1.62 14.33 5.11
C ALA A 125 -0.31 13.77 5.69
N GLN A 126 0.25 14.40 6.73
CA GLN A 126 1.44 13.93 7.43
C GLN A 126 1.22 12.55 8.06
N LEU A 127 0.10 12.33 8.74
CA LEU A 127 -0.24 11.02 9.32
C LEU A 127 -0.44 9.97 8.23
N SER A 128 -1.09 10.31 7.12
CA SER A 128 -1.24 9.42 5.97
C SER A 128 0.11 9.04 5.35
N ALA A 129 1.06 9.99 5.25
CA ALA A 129 2.41 9.71 4.76
C ALA A 129 3.19 8.78 5.70
N GLN A 130 2.99 8.87 7.03
CA GLN A 130 3.58 7.92 7.98
C GLN A 130 3.04 6.49 7.78
N VAL A 131 1.73 6.36 7.55
CA VAL A 131 1.12 5.05 7.26
C VAL A 131 1.62 4.51 5.92
N ALA A 132 1.75 5.36 4.90
CA ALA A 132 2.29 4.97 3.60
C ALA A 132 3.74 4.48 3.71
N LEU A 133 4.58 5.17 4.50
CA LEU A 133 5.95 4.74 4.77
C LEU A 133 5.98 3.37 5.46
N TYR A 134 5.14 3.16 6.48
CA TYR A 134 5.04 1.88 7.15
C TYR A 134 4.64 0.75 6.19
N ALA A 135 3.68 1.00 5.29
CA ALA A 135 3.25 0.05 4.27
C ALA A 135 4.37 -0.22 3.24
N ALA A 136 5.07 0.81 2.76
CA ALA A 136 6.19 0.69 1.82
C ALA A 136 7.38 -0.11 2.38
N LEU A 137 7.58 -0.07 3.70
CA LEU A 137 8.60 -0.88 4.40
C LEU A 137 8.15 -2.32 4.68
N GLY A 138 6.99 -2.74 4.17
CA GLY A 138 6.45 -4.08 4.37
C GLY A 138 5.77 -4.27 5.74
N GLY A 139 5.36 -3.20 6.39
CA GLY A 139 4.64 -3.26 7.66
C GLY A 139 3.35 -4.05 7.53
N GLY A 140 3.16 -5.03 8.41
CA GLY A 140 1.99 -5.92 8.42
C GLY A 140 2.21 -7.29 7.78
N SER A 141 3.35 -7.53 7.11
CA SER A 141 3.65 -8.85 6.50
C SER A 141 3.96 -9.97 7.51
N GLN A 142 4.22 -9.62 8.78
CA GLN A 142 4.56 -10.60 9.81
C GLN A 142 3.37 -11.37 10.38
N SER A 143 2.13 -11.02 10.05
CA SER A 143 0.93 -11.69 10.58
C SER A 143 0.47 -12.92 9.80
N ILE A 144 1.18 -13.30 8.71
CA ILE A 144 0.78 -14.42 7.83
C ILE A 144 1.85 -15.54 7.86
N ALA A 145 2.55 -15.74 8.96
CA ALA A 145 3.24 -16.99 9.16
C ALA A 145 2.18 -18.03 9.58
N PRO A 146 1.89 -19.08 8.78
CA PRO A 146 1.01 -20.14 9.21
C PRO A 146 1.65 -20.79 10.44
N ASP A 147 0.90 -20.86 11.54
CA ASP A 147 1.28 -21.62 12.75
C ASP A 147 1.44 -23.08 12.33
N ASN A 148 2.66 -23.47 11.97
CA ASN A 148 3.01 -24.85 11.64
C ASN A 148 3.23 -25.65 12.93
N LYS A 149 2.18 -25.79 13.74
CA LYS A 149 2.07 -26.81 14.77
C LYS A 149 1.43 -28.03 14.17
N VAL A 150 2.20 -28.80 13.40
CA VAL A 150 1.89 -30.21 13.16
C VAL A 150 2.44 -30.99 14.35
N ARG A 151 1.54 -31.53 15.14
CA ARG A 151 1.82 -32.65 16.05
C ARG A 151 1.73 -33.96 15.29
#